data_a2e164c50b38f48a7adf47af72802796
#
_entry.id   a2e164c50b38f48a7adf47af72802796
#
_cell.length_a   1.000
_cell.length_b   1.000
_cell.length_c   1.000
_cell.angle_alpha   90.00
_cell.angle_beta   90.00
_cell.angle_gamma   90.00
#
_symmetry.space_group_name_H-M   'P 1'
#
loop_
_entity.id
_entity.type
_entity.pdbx_description
1 polymer ?
#
loop_
_entity_poly.entity_id
_entity_poly.type
_entity_poly.pdbx_seq_one_letter_code
_entity_poly.pdbx_strand_id
1 'polypeptide(L)'
;MAKQQTLHCSFCGRNRDEVKILIAGQEGHICENCVEHAQEIIGQEMINQPEKNTASSNYKLAVKKPMELKKFLDEYVIGQDDAKKVLAVAVYNHYKRMNQKIDNDVEIEKSNIVMVGETGTGKTLLAKTIARVLNVPFAIVDATVFTEAGYVGEDVESILSRLLQVCNYDVQAAEKGIVYIDEIDKIARKSDNPSITRDVSGEGVQQGLLKLLEGTDVLVPPQGGRKHPEQKLIKLNTSNILFICGGAFDGVDRLIGRRINTNAIGFNVNKDQQEFQRKNLLQFVNAQDLKAFGLIPELLGRLPVVTYLNPLDVTTLRSILTEPKNSLIKQYKKLFEIEGIELSIDDEVYDFMVTKAMEYKLGARGLRSICESILTDAMYELPSQKVKTFHLTMEYAQRKFSISKLSILKVA
;
A
#
# COMPACT_ATOMS: atom_id res chain seq x y z
N MET A 1 66.53 24.22 9.89
CA MET A 1 65.74 23.15 10.43
C MET A 1 64.26 23.54 10.25
N ALA A 2 63.56 22.96 9.27
CA ALA A 2 62.13 23.24 9.04
C ALA A 2 61.31 22.53 10.16
N LYS A 3 60.51 23.31 10.89
CA LYS A 3 59.53 22.75 11.83
C LYS A 3 58.55 21.92 11.02
N GLN A 4 58.54 20.61 11.23
CA GLN A 4 57.43 19.75 10.77
C GLN A 4 56.16 20.24 11.46
N GLN A 5 55.26 20.84 10.70
CA GLN A 5 53.91 21.12 11.16
C GLN A 5 53.20 19.77 11.35
N THR A 6 52.99 19.37 12.60
CA THR A 6 52.19 18.20 12.93
C THR A 6 50.73 18.47 12.51
N LEU A 7 50.23 17.72 11.52
CA LEU A 7 48.87 17.79 11.06
C LEU A 7 47.92 17.35 12.21
N HIS A 8 46.97 18.20 12.59
CA HIS A 8 46.01 17.92 13.64
C HIS A 8 44.60 18.34 13.21
N CYS A 9 43.60 17.77 13.85
CA CYS A 9 42.18 18.15 13.64
C CYS A 9 41.94 19.56 14.19
N SER A 10 41.49 20.49 13.36
CA SER A 10 41.20 21.88 13.76
C SER A 10 40.01 22.02 14.71
N PHE A 11 39.16 20.97 14.88
CA PHE A 11 38.03 20.97 15.73
C PHE A 11 38.29 20.41 17.12
N CYS A 12 38.97 19.27 17.24
CA CYS A 12 39.21 18.61 18.52
C CYS A 12 40.69 18.61 18.95
N GLY A 13 41.62 19.08 18.10
CA GLY A 13 43.05 19.16 18.40
C GLY A 13 43.83 17.85 18.32
N ARG A 14 43.23 16.69 18.04
CA ARG A 14 43.89 15.40 17.96
C ARG A 14 44.85 15.35 16.76
N ASN A 15 46.00 14.77 17.00
CA ASN A 15 47.03 14.61 15.97
C ASN A 15 46.63 13.57 14.92
N ARG A 16 47.28 13.64 13.75
CA ARG A 16 47.07 12.68 12.65
C ARG A 16 47.21 11.22 13.06
N ASP A 17 48.11 10.93 13.99
CA ASP A 17 48.38 9.57 14.49
C ASP A 17 47.35 9.03 15.45
N GLU A 18 46.51 9.89 15.99
CA GLU A 18 45.41 9.55 16.96
C GLU A 18 44.06 9.35 16.29
N VAL A 19 43.96 9.59 14.98
CA VAL A 19 42.72 9.52 14.23
C VAL A 19 42.85 8.58 13.03
N LYS A 20 41.81 7.91 12.64
CA LYS A 20 41.82 6.98 11.48
C LYS A 20 41.86 7.74 10.18
N ILE A 21 41.06 8.78 10.06
CA ILE A 21 40.91 9.62 8.86
C ILE A 21 41.01 11.07 9.27
N LEU A 22 41.86 11.83 8.56
CA LEU A 22 41.95 13.28 8.69
C LEU A 22 41.71 13.90 7.31
N ILE A 23 40.57 14.56 7.14
CA ILE A 23 40.14 15.19 5.90
C ILE A 23 40.72 16.61 5.86
N ALA A 24 41.46 16.93 4.79
CA ALA A 24 42.08 18.24 4.60
C ALA A 24 41.07 19.21 3.94
N GLY A 25 40.88 20.38 4.51
CA GLY A 25 40.18 21.52 3.93
C GLY A 25 41.19 22.59 3.44
N GLN A 26 40.67 23.75 3.01
CA GLN A 26 41.52 24.84 2.51
C GLN A 26 42.37 25.46 3.60
N GLU A 27 41.87 25.61 4.83
CA GLU A 27 42.58 26.28 5.94
C GLU A 27 42.67 25.42 7.22
N GLY A 28 42.18 24.16 7.18
CA GLY A 28 42.17 23.29 8.34
C GLY A 28 41.89 21.83 8.00
N HIS A 29 41.89 21.00 9.05
CA HIS A 29 41.63 19.56 8.94
C HIS A 29 40.52 19.15 9.90
N ILE A 30 39.75 18.12 9.53
CA ILE A 30 38.70 17.56 10.38
C ILE A 30 38.84 16.03 10.46
N CYS A 31 38.72 15.43 11.67
CA CYS A 31 38.77 14.00 11.82
C CYS A 31 37.38 13.35 11.73
N GLU A 32 37.33 12.03 11.52
CA GLU A 32 36.11 11.24 11.39
C GLU A 32 35.13 11.46 12.56
N ASN A 33 35.63 11.45 13.79
CA ASN A 33 34.77 11.64 14.98
C ASN A 33 34.13 13.03 15.01
N CYS A 34 34.85 14.06 14.57
CA CYS A 34 34.28 15.42 14.49
C CYS A 34 33.30 15.57 13.33
N VAL A 35 33.46 14.80 12.24
CA VAL A 35 32.49 14.75 11.14
C VAL A 35 31.19 14.10 11.61
N GLU A 36 31.27 12.94 12.30
CA GLU A 36 30.10 12.28 12.87
C GLU A 36 29.36 13.19 13.86
N HIS A 37 30.08 13.80 14.78
CA HIS A 37 29.48 14.72 15.74
C HIS A 37 28.87 15.97 15.09
N ALA A 38 29.52 16.53 14.06
CA ALA A 38 28.97 17.63 13.29
C ALA A 38 27.70 17.21 12.53
N GLN A 39 27.66 15.99 12.00
CA GLN A 39 26.49 15.44 11.32
C GLN A 39 25.30 15.24 12.29
N GLU A 40 25.57 14.81 13.52
CA GLU A 40 24.56 14.71 14.58
C GLU A 40 23.98 16.08 14.96
N ILE A 41 24.86 17.09 15.16
CA ILE A 41 24.45 18.46 15.49
C ILE A 41 23.63 19.07 14.35
N ILE A 42 24.10 18.95 13.11
CA ILE A 42 23.37 19.41 11.92
C ILE A 42 22.00 18.73 11.83
N GLY A 43 21.94 17.42 12.06
CA GLY A 43 20.68 16.67 12.10
C GLY A 43 19.72 17.19 13.17
N GLN A 44 20.23 17.50 14.37
CA GLN A 44 19.42 18.05 15.47
C GLN A 44 19.00 19.51 15.22
N GLU A 45 19.85 20.32 14.62
CA GLU A 45 19.55 21.72 14.31
C GLU A 45 18.62 21.86 13.09
N MET A 46 18.72 20.99 12.08
CA MET A 46 17.77 20.95 10.96
C MET A 46 16.36 20.59 11.43
N ILE A 47 16.22 19.80 12.50
CA ILE A 47 14.93 19.54 13.15
C ILE A 47 14.42 20.76 13.93
N ASN A 48 15.30 21.65 14.38
CA ASN A 48 14.99 22.75 15.30
C ASN A 48 14.86 24.15 14.66
N GLN A 49 15.20 24.33 13.37
CA GLN A 49 15.01 25.63 12.72
C GLN A 49 13.63 25.71 12.07
N PRO A 50 12.81 26.73 12.39
CA PRO A 50 11.71 27.11 11.51
C PRO A 50 12.35 27.68 10.23
N GLU A 51 12.20 26.98 9.13
CA GLU A 51 12.76 27.37 7.83
C GLU A 51 12.38 28.81 7.49
N LYS A 52 13.39 29.70 7.52
CA LYS A 52 13.35 30.96 6.79
C LYS A 52 13.58 30.64 5.31
N ASN A 53 12.49 30.72 4.56
CA ASN A 53 12.43 30.98 3.12
C ASN A 53 13.70 30.67 2.31
N THR A 54 13.78 29.48 1.76
CA THR A 54 14.49 29.27 0.52
C THR A 54 13.54 28.64 -0.48
N ALA A 55 13.26 29.45 -1.50
CA ALA A 55 12.68 29.08 -2.79
C ALA A 55 11.67 27.94 -2.74
N SER A 56 10.39 28.28 -2.79
CA SER A 56 9.34 27.38 -3.25
C SER A 56 9.81 26.69 -4.54
N SER A 57 10.40 25.52 -4.38
CA SER A 57 10.48 24.60 -5.50
C SER A 57 9.02 24.28 -5.82
N ASN A 58 8.50 24.95 -6.84
CA ASN A 58 7.26 24.59 -7.51
C ASN A 58 7.44 23.16 -8.06
N TYR A 59 7.34 22.17 -7.18
CA TYR A 59 7.20 20.78 -7.55
C TYR A 59 5.80 20.64 -8.14
N LYS A 60 5.64 21.14 -9.39
CA LYS A 60 4.50 20.77 -10.21
C LYS A 60 4.66 19.29 -10.47
N LEU A 61 3.95 18.48 -9.69
CA LEU A 61 3.79 17.07 -9.99
C LEU A 61 3.27 17.00 -11.42
N ALA A 62 4.09 16.52 -12.35
CA ALA A 62 3.68 16.25 -13.73
C ALA A 62 2.73 15.05 -13.69
N VAL A 63 1.46 15.32 -13.43
CA VAL A 63 0.44 14.28 -13.31
C VAL A 63 0.16 13.70 -14.69
N LYS A 64 0.51 12.43 -14.88
CA LYS A 64 0.20 11.69 -16.11
C LYS A 64 -1.31 11.65 -16.33
N LYS A 65 -1.75 11.72 -17.60
CA LYS A 65 -3.17 11.64 -17.94
C LYS A 65 -3.78 10.29 -17.55
N PRO A 66 -5.09 10.21 -17.29
CA PRO A 66 -5.73 8.96 -16.81
C PRO A 66 -5.45 7.74 -17.69
N MET A 67 -5.41 7.91 -19.02
CA MET A 67 -5.09 6.80 -19.93
C MET A 67 -3.65 6.30 -19.77
N GLU A 68 -2.70 7.19 -19.53
CA GLU A 68 -1.29 6.82 -19.28
C GLU A 68 -1.14 6.12 -17.92
N LEU A 69 -1.87 6.60 -16.89
CA LEU A 69 -1.92 5.96 -15.59
C LEU A 69 -2.49 4.54 -15.70
N LYS A 70 -3.62 4.37 -16.43
CA LYS A 70 -4.21 3.05 -16.65
C LYS A 70 -3.24 2.13 -17.39
N LYS A 71 -2.61 2.60 -18.45
CA LYS A 71 -1.61 1.82 -19.21
C LYS A 71 -0.47 1.34 -18.32
N PHE A 72 0.01 2.18 -17.41
CA PHE A 72 1.03 1.78 -16.45
C PHE A 72 0.51 0.74 -15.45
N LEU A 73 -0.75 0.87 -14.98
CA LEU A 73 -1.37 -0.12 -14.11
C LEU A 73 -1.52 -1.48 -14.83
N ASP A 74 -1.83 -1.48 -16.13
CA ASP A 74 -1.98 -2.69 -16.94
C ASP A 74 -0.66 -3.51 -17.02
N GLU A 75 0.49 -2.86 -16.88
CA GLU A 75 1.79 -3.54 -16.85
C GLU A 75 2.04 -4.37 -15.57
N TYR A 76 1.34 -4.06 -14.47
CA TYR A 76 1.57 -4.67 -13.15
C TYR A 76 0.38 -5.44 -12.61
N VAL A 77 -0.84 -5.08 -13.01
CA VAL A 77 -2.09 -5.68 -12.51
C VAL A 77 -2.89 -6.22 -13.68
N ILE A 78 -3.23 -7.49 -13.63
CA ILE A 78 -4.05 -8.15 -14.64
C ILE A 78 -5.54 -7.90 -14.37
N GLY A 79 -6.31 -7.67 -15.42
CA GLY A 79 -7.74 -7.41 -15.30
C GLY A 79 -8.06 -6.14 -14.53
N GLN A 80 -9.21 -6.11 -13.85
CA GLN A 80 -9.66 -5.00 -12.99
C GLN A 80 -9.82 -3.66 -13.74
N ASP A 81 -10.29 -3.69 -14.98
CA ASP A 81 -10.32 -2.53 -15.87
C ASP A 81 -11.15 -1.37 -15.34
N ASP A 82 -12.30 -1.66 -14.74
CA ASP A 82 -13.18 -0.64 -14.15
C ASP A 82 -12.51 0.04 -12.95
N ALA A 83 -11.94 -0.75 -12.04
CA ALA A 83 -11.21 -0.22 -10.89
C ALA A 83 -10.03 0.65 -11.33
N LYS A 84 -9.23 0.20 -12.30
CA LYS A 84 -8.09 0.96 -12.85
C LYS A 84 -8.54 2.28 -13.46
N LYS A 85 -9.64 2.28 -14.22
CA LYS A 85 -10.20 3.48 -14.85
C LYS A 85 -10.66 4.49 -13.80
N VAL A 86 -11.45 4.03 -12.81
CA VAL A 86 -11.95 4.89 -11.73
C VAL A 86 -10.79 5.47 -10.92
N LEU A 87 -9.82 4.63 -10.51
CA LEU A 87 -8.65 5.05 -9.77
C LEU A 87 -7.79 6.05 -10.55
N ALA A 88 -7.53 5.80 -11.84
CA ALA A 88 -6.73 6.69 -12.67
C ALA A 88 -7.38 8.10 -12.79
N VAL A 89 -8.70 8.14 -12.91
CA VAL A 89 -9.45 9.43 -12.99
C VAL A 89 -9.44 10.12 -11.63
N ALA A 90 -9.76 9.41 -10.54
CA ALA A 90 -9.84 10.00 -9.20
C ALA A 90 -8.49 10.57 -8.75
N VAL A 91 -7.41 9.82 -8.96
CA VAL A 91 -6.05 10.23 -8.65
C VAL A 91 -5.62 11.44 -9.51
N TYR A 92 -5.89 11.40 -10.80
CA TYR A 92 -5.61 12.54 -11.68
C TYR A 92 -6.32 13.81 -11.22
N ASN A 93 -7.61 13.71 -10.89
CA ASN A 93 -8.40 14.85 -10.41
C ASN A 93 -7.88 15.38 -9.06
N HIS A 94 -7.48 14.47 -8.15
CA HIS A 94 -6.90 14.87 -6.86
C HIS A 94 -5.65 15.74 -7.04
N TYR A 95 -4.68 15.28 -7.84
CA TYR A 95 -3.45 16.06 -8.06
C TYR A 95 -3.65 17.27 -8.96
N LYS A 96 -4.62 17.23 -9.87
CA LYS A 96 -5.02 18.39 -10.67
C LYS A 96 -5.60 19.50 -9.80
N ARG A 97 -6.42 19.15 -8.80
CA ARG A 97 -6.95 20.08 -7.79
C ARG A 97 -5.83 20.82 -7.07
N MET A 98 -4.78 20.13 -6.66
CA MET A 98 -3.63 20.74 -5.97
C MET A 98 -2.86 21.75 -6.82
N ASN A 99 -2.89 21.58 -8.14
CA ASN A 99 -2.22 22.49 -9.10
C ASN A 99 -3.14 23.62 -9.60
N GLN A 100 -4.40 23.65 -9.17
CA GLN A 100 -5.36 24.66 -9.60
C GLN A 100 -4.99 26.01 -8.96
N LYS A 101 -4.93 27.07 -9.76
CA LYS A 101 -4.96 28.43 -9.23
C LYS A 101 -6.35 28.67 -8.65
N ILE A 102 -6.39 29.17 -7.43
CA ILE A 102 -7.66 29.61 -6.81
C ILE A 102 -8.15 30.77 -7.64
N ASP A 103 -9.07 30.45 -8.57
CA ASP A 103 -9.73 31.43 -9.40
C ASP A 103 -11.22 31.12 -9.31
N ASN A 104 -11.94 32.07 -8.71
CA ASN A 104 -13.40 32.14 -8.67
C ASN A 104 -14.17 30.99 -8.01
N ASP A 105 -15.16 31.31 -7.29
CA ASP A 105 -16.41 30.66 -6.81
C ASP A 105 -16.59 29.13 -6.89
N VAL A 106 -15.65 28.37 -7.49
CA VAL A 106 -15.74 26.89 -7.61
C VAL A 106 -14.58 26.23 -6.89
N GLU A 107 -14.88 25.62 -5.75
CA GLU A 107 -13.95 24.78 -5.00
C GLU A 107 -14.13 23.31 -5.36
N ILE A 108 -13.05 22.65 -5.79
CA ILE A 108 -13.06 21.21 -6.07
C ILE A 108 -12.83 20.46 -4.77
N GLU A 109 -13.82 19.71 -4.31
CA GLU A 109 -13.74 18.92 -3.09
C GLU A 109 -12.74 17.77 -3.20
N LYS A 110 -12.23 17.36 -2.04
CA LYS A 110 -11.35 16.21 -1.90
C LYS A 110 -12.12 14.92 -2.16
N SER A 111 -11.59 14.04 -3.02
CA SER A 111 -12.22 12.78 -3.41
C SER A 111 -11.38 11.58 -2.95
N ASN A 112 -11.59 11.13 -1.71
CA ASN A 112 -11.01 9.89 -1.24
C ASN A 112 -11.76 8.69 -1.85
N ILE A 113 -11.11 7.52 -1.84
CA ILE A 113 -11.55 6.36 -2.62
C ILE A 113 -11.80 5.18 -1.68
N VAL A 114 -12.85 4.41 -1.93
CA VAL A 114 -13.04 3.09 -1.32
C VAL A 114 -13.05 2.00 -2.39
N MET A 115 -12.27 0.95 -2.18
CA MET A 115 -12.15 -0.22 -3.05
C MET A 115 -12.75 -1.43 -2.36
N VAL A 116 -13.77 -2.01 -2.97
CA VAL A 116 -14.49 -3.20 -2.49
C VAL A 116 -14.05 -4.42 -3.30
N GLY A 117 -13.75 -5.54 -2.64
CA GLY A 117 -13.43 -6.77 -3.35
C GLY A 117 -12.72 -7.77 -2.46
N GLU A 118 -12.82 -9.04 -2.80
CA GLU A 118 -12.25 -10.15 -2.04
C GLU A 118 -10.76 -9.97 -1.72
N THR A 119 -10.32 -10.64 -0.68
CA THR A 119 -8.91 -10.69 -0.32
C THR A 119 -8.10 -11.31 -1.47
N GLY A 120 -6.98 -10.67 -1.82
CA GLY A 120 -6.10 -11.17 -2.90
C GLY A 120 -6.44 -10.67 -4.29
N THR A 121 -7.50 -9.89 -4.51
CA THR A 121 -7.90 -9.33 -5.83
C THR A 121 -6.99 -8.20 -6.33
N GLY A 122 -6.06 -7.69 -5.52
CA GLY A 122 -5.06 -6.70 -5.94
C GLY A 122 -5.29 -5.27 -5.44
N LYS A 123 -6.18 -5.03 -4.47
CA LYS A 123 -6.46 -3.68 -3.90
C LYS A 123 -5.21 -2.93 -3.50
N THR A 124 -4.42 -3.52 -2.60
CA THR A 124 -3.16 -2.93 -2.11
C THR A 124 -2.12 -2.75 -3.22
N LEU A 125 -2.06 -3.69 -4.18
CA LEU A 125 -1.14 -3.62 -5.32
C LEU A 125 -1.49 -2.44 -6.24
N LEU A 126 -2.77 -2.20 -6.52
CA LEU A 126 -3.25 -1.05 -7.30
C LEU A 126 -2.82 0.27 -6.64
N ALA A 127 -3.11 0.45 -5.35
CA ALA A 127 -2.75 1.67 -4.62
C ALA A 127 -1.24 1.90 -4.61
N LYS A 128 -0.44 0.86 -4.32
CA LYS A 128 1.03 0.92 -4.35
C LYS A 128 1.59 1.24 -5.73
N THR A 129 1.00 0.70 -6.78
CA THR A 129 1.45 0.93 -8.16
C THR A 129 1.14 2.36 -8.60
N ILE A 130 0.00 2.93 -8.21
CA ILE A 130 -0.33 4.34 -8.44
C ILE A 130 0.68 5.25 -7.76
N ALA A 131 0.96 5.03 -6.48
CA ALA A 131 1.94 5.86 -5.76
C ALA A 131 3.33 5.80 -6.41
N ARG A 132 3.74 4.63 -6.90
CA ARG A 132 5.01 4.45 -7.64
C ARG A 132 5.04 5.25 -8.94
N VAL A 133 3.99 5.23 -9.75
CA VAL A 133 3.97 5.95 -11.04
C VAL A 133 3.97 7.46 -10.85
N LEU A 134 3.40 7.94 -9.75
CA LEU A 134 3.37 9.36 -9.38
C LEU A 134 4.63 9.81 -8.66
N ASN A 135 5.44 8.86 -8.19
CA ASN A 135 6.62 9.10 -7.36
C ASN A 135 6.28 9.94 -6.10
N VAL A 136 5.20 9.56 -5.42
CA VAL A 136 4.74 10.20 -4.18
C VAL A 136 4.92 9.26 -2.98
N PRO A 137 5.07 9.80 -1.77
CA PRO A 137 5.11 9.00 -0.55
C PRO A 137 3.88 8.12 -0.41
N PHE A 138 4.08 6.89 0.07
CA PHE A 138 3.02 5.90 0.19
C PHE A 138 3.10 5.16 1.53
N ALA A 139 2.10 5.36 2.38
CA ALA A 139 1.96 4.62 3.62
C ALA A 139 0.83 3.60 3.53
N ILE A 140 1.04 2.42 4.12
CA ILE A 140 0.02 1.38 4.29
C ILE A 140 -0.26 1.21 5.76
N VAL A 141 -1.53 1.20 6.11
CA VAL A 141 -2.02 0.96 7.47
C VAL A 141 -3.17 -0.02 7.44
N ASP A 142 -3.31 -0.78 8.51
CA ASP A 142 -4.42 -1.70 8.72
C ASP A 142 -5.43 -1.04 9.68
N ALA A 143 -6.70 -1.00 9.29
CA ALA A 143 -7.75 -0.36 10.11
C ALA A 143 -7.98 -1.08 11.44
N THR A 144 -7.65 -2.37 11.54
CA THR A 144 -7.90 -3.19 12.73
C THR A 144 -6.97 -2.87 13.92
N VAL A 145 -5.86 -2.18 13.68
CA VAL A 145 -4.93 -1.82 14.76
C VAL A 145 -5.37 -0.57 15.53
N PHE A 146 -6.35 0.19 14.99
CA PHE A 146 -6.79 1.43 15.60
C PHE A 146 -7.90 1.23 16.62
N THR A 147 -7.89 2.08 17.64
CA THR A 147 -8.95 2.18 18.65
C THR A 147 -9.34 3.64 18.84
N GLU A 148 -10.50 3.86 19.47
CA GLU A 148 -10.89 5.21 19.90
C GLU A 148 -9.85 5.79 20.86
N ALA A 149 -9.57 7.09 20.71
CA ALA A 149 -8.58 7.79 21.54
C ALA A 149 -8.82 7.57 23.04
N GLY A 150 -7.77 7.15 23.75
CA GLY A 150 -7.80 6.86 25.19
C GLY A 150 -7.98 5.37 25.56
N TYR A 151 -8.21 4.49 24.60
CA TYR A 151 -8.27 3.03 24.81
C TYR A 151 -6.96 2.34 24.43
N VAL A 152 -6.86 1.03 24.72
CA VAL A 152 -5.67 0.23 24.38
C VAL A 152 -5.65 -0.03 22.88
N GLY A 153 -4.66 0.52 22.18
CA GLY A 153 -4.47 0.42 20.74
C GLY A 153 -3.72 1.65 20.21
N GLU A 154 -3.60 1.74 18.90
CA GLU A 154 -3.01 2.91 18.25
C GLU A 154 -4.09 3.98 17.99
N ASP A 155 -3.75 5.23 18.25
CA ASP A 155 -4.61 6.35 17.85
C ASP A 155 -4.63 6.48 16.32
N VAL A 156 -5.74 6.95 15.77
CA VAL A 156 -5.92 7.11 14.31
C VAL A 156 -4.88 8.07 13.70
N GLU A 157 -4.39 9.04 14.46
CA GLU A 157 -3.33 9.95 14.02
C GLU A 157 -1.97 9.26 13.77
N SER A 158 -1.75 8.04 14.29
CA SER A 158 -0.53 7.25 14.01
C SER A 158 -0.38 6.90 12.52
N ILE A 159 -1.46 6.92 11.74
CA ILE A 159 -1.48 6.85 10.28
C ILE A 159 -0.52 7.89 9.68
N LEU A 160 -0.62 9.11 10.16
CA LEU A 160 0.20 10.24 9.67
C LEU A 160 1.65 10.14 10.14
N SER A 161 1.89 9.55 11.33
CA SER A 161 3.25 9.27 11.80
C SER A 161 3.96 8.30 10.86
N ARG A 162 3.26 7.24 10.40
CA ARG A 162 3.81 6.29 9.41
C ARG A 162 4.10 6.96 8.07
N LEU A 163 3.24 7.87 7.62
CA LEU A 163 3.49 8.63 6.39
C LEU A 163 4.71 9.55 6.54
N LEU A 164 4.85 10.26 7.67
CA LEU A 164 6.01 11.09 7.98
C LEU A 164 7.32 10.28 8.01
N GLN A 165 7.30 9.09 8.60
CA GLN A 165 8.48 8.18 8.62
C GLN A 165 8.92 7.79 7.20
N VAL A 166 7.98 7.48 6.31
CA VAL A 166 8.27 7.17 4.89
C VAL A 166 8.92 8.36 4.17
N CYS A 167 8.60 9.58 4.59
CA CYS A 167 9.12 10.83 4.01
C CYS A 167 10.39 11.34 4.71
N ASN A 168 11.00 10.58 5.62
CA ASN A 168 12.08 11.06 6.49
C ASN A 168 11.72 12.39 7.19
N TYR A 169 10.46 12.51 7.61
CA TYR A 169 9.88 13.68 8.28
C TYR A 169 9.78 14.96 7.43
N ASP A 170 9.88 14.84 6.10
CA ASP A 170 9.57 15.95 5.20
C ASP A 170 8.05 16.15 5.15
N VAL A 171 7.59 17.21 5.83
CA VAL A 171 6.17 17.57 5.93
C VAL A 171 5.58 17.91 4.56
N GLN A 172 6.31 18.64 3.71
CA GLN A 172 5.82 19.06 2.39
C GLN A 172 5.63 17.85 1.45
N ALA A 173 6.52 16.86 1.54
CA ALA A 173 6.37 15.61 0.80
C ALA A 173 5.21 14.78 1.36
N ALA A 174 5.07 14.68 2.69
CA ALA A 174 3.99 13.94 3.35
C ALA A 174 2.61 14.47 2.98
N GLU A 175 2.43 15.80 2.94
CA GLU A 175 1.17 16.45 2.56
C GLU A 175 0.71 16.15 1.13
N LYS A 176 1.60 15.64 0.27
CA LYS A 176 1.28 15.22 -1.11
C LYS A 176 1.21 13.69 -1.27
N GLY A 177 1.32 12.97 -0.17
CA GLY A 177 1.37 11.52 -0.13
C GLY A 177 0.02 10.84 -0.37
N ILE A 178 0.11 9.52 -0.49
CA ILE A 178 -1.05 8.61 -0.53
C ILE A 178 -1.02 7.73 0.70
N VAL A 179 -2.13 7.63 1.40
CA VAL A 179 -2.35 6.68 2.49
C VAL A 179 -3.32 5.62 2.05
N TYR A 180 -2.91 4.37 2.14
CA TYR A 180 -3.78 3.22 1.92
C TYR A 180 -4.19 2.61 3.26
N ILE A 181 -5.49 2.62 3.54
CA ILE A 181 -6.09 2.02 4.74
C ILE A 181 -6.68 0.67 4.32
N ASP A 182 -6.04 -0.42 4.72
CA ASP A 182 -6.53 -1.77 4.45
C ASP A 182 -7.55 -2.21 5.51
N GLU A 183 -8.37 -3.20 5.18
CA GLU A 183 -9.36 -3.82 6.06
C GLU A 183 -10.37 -2.85 6.68
N ILE A 184 -10.78 -1.80 5.95
CA ILE A 184 -11.75 -0.80 6.41
C ILE A 184 -13.11 -1.41 6.78
N ASP A 185 -13.46 -2.55 6.19
CA ASP A 185 -14.69 -3.30 6.50
C ASP A 185 -14.70 -3.90 7.91
N LYS A 186 -13.53 -4.08 8.52
CA LYS A 186 -13.42 -4.67 9.88
C LYS A 186 -13.80 -3.69 10.99
N ILE A 187 -13.75 -2.37 10.70
CA ILE A 187 -14.25 -1.34 11.63
C ILE A 187 -15.73 -1.00 11.39
N ALA A 188 -16.41 -1.74 10.50
CA ALA A 188 -17.84 -1.59 10.31
C ALA A 188 -18.62 -2.01 11.57
N ARG A 189 -19.68 -1.26 11.90
CA ARG A 189 -20.55 -1.53 13.04
C ARG A 189 -21.28 -2.86 12.83
N LYS A 190 -21.13 -3.79 13.76
CA LYS A 190 -21.89 -5.06 13.75
C LYS A 190 -23.28 -4.81 14.30
N SER A 191 -24.31 -5.01 13.48
CA SER A 191 -25.71 -4.71 13.78
C SER A 191 -26.35 -5.57 14.88
N ASP A 192 -25.72 -6.65 15.33
CA ASP A 192 -26.35 -7.67 16.16
C ASP A 192 -26.12 -7.54 17.67
N ASN A 193 -25.42 -6.50 18.14
CA ASN A 193 -25.29 -6.25 19.57
C ASN A 193 -25.79 -4.85 19.94
N PRO A 194 -27.04 -4.72 20.40
CA PRO A 194 -27.50 -3.50 21.06
C PRO A 194 -26.94 -3.43 22.49
N SER A 195 -25.64 -3.73 22.67
CA SER A 195 -25.03 -3.52 23.98
C SER A 195 -24.89 -2.02 24.19
N ILE A 196 -25.28 -1.58 25.38
CA ILE A 196 -25.22 -0.19 25.89
C ILE A 196 -23.74 0.29 25.94
N THR A 197 -22.77 -0.56 25.64
CA THR A 197 -21.34 -0.26 25.63
C THR A 197 -20.95 0.38 24.30
N ARG A 198 -20.32 1.55 24.38
CA ARG A 198 -19.75 2.28 23.24
C ARG A 198 -18.79 1.39 22.43
N ASP A 199 -19.01 1.30 21.14
CA ASP A 199 -18.14 0.53 20.24
C ASP A 199 -16.84 1.31 19.93
N VAL A 200 -15.83 1.08 20.75
CA VAL A 200 -14.53 1.78 20.70
C VAL A 200 -13.63 1.28 19.60
N SER A 201 -13.90 0.10 19.02
CA SER A 201 -13.11 -0.52 17.96
C SER A 201 -13.74 -0.37 16.56
N GLY A 202 -14.99 -0.02 16.47
CA GLY A 202 -15.75 0.16 15.24
C GLY A 202 -16.11 1.62 15.00
N GLU A 203 -17.27 2.05 15.49
CA GLU A 203 -17.79 3.41 15.23
C GLU A 203 -16.84 4.52 15.73
N GLY A 204 -16.20 4.35 16.90
CA GLY A 204 -15.25 5.32 17.43
C GLY A 204 -14.05 5.54 16.52
N VAL A 205 -13.50 4.48 15.90
CA VAL A 205 -12.42 4.57 14.92
C VAL A 205 -12.90 5.26 13.63
N GLN A 206 -14.10 4.93 13.15
CA GLN A 206 -14.67 5.59 11.96
C GLN A 206 -14.81 7.10 12.19
N GLN A 207 -15.27 7.54 13.36
CA GLN A 207 -15.35 8.96 13.69
C GLN A 207 -13.97 9.62 13.81
N GLY A 208 -12.96 8.92 14.35
CA GLY A 208 -11.58 9.39 14.39
C GLY A 208 -11.01 9.63 12.97
N LEU A 209 -11.30 8.73 12.02
CA LEU A 209 -10.88 8.86 10.63
C LEU A 209 -11.47 10.09 9.93
N LEU A 210 -12.66 10.56 10.31
CA LEU A 210 -13.30 11.73 9.68
C LEU A 210 -12.38 12.95 9.64
N LYS A 211 -11.71 13.26 10.75
CA LYS A 211 -10.81 14.41 10.84
C LYS A 211 -9.69 14.35 9.81
N LEU A 212 -9.15 13.15 9.56
CA LEU A 212 -8.07 12.95 8.58
C LEU A 212 -8.58 13.07 7.15
N LEU A 213 -9.77 12.53 6.89
CA LEU A 213 -10.38 12.50 5.57
C LEU A 213 -10.91 13.86 5.12
N GLU A 214 -11.37 14.70 6.06
CA GLU A 214 -11.90 16.03 5.79
C GLU A 214 -10.85 17.03 5.29
N GLY A 215 -9.61 16.91 5.76
CA GLY A 215 -8.55 17.82 5.38
C GLY A 215 -8.37 18.94 6.41
N THR A 216 -7.75 18.60 7.52
CA THR A 216 -7.50 19.53 8.64
C THR A 216 -6.03 19.52 9.05
N ASP A 217 -5.63 20.50 9.84
CA ASP A 217 -4.34 20.50 10.51
C ASP A 217 -4.35 19.52 11.68
N VAL A 218 -3.46 18.54 11.65
CA VAL A 218 -3.33 17.51 12.67
C VAL A 218 -1.96 17.60 13.34
N LEU A 219 -1.94 17.50 14.67
CA LEU A 219 -0.70 17.42 15.44
C LEU A 219 -0.29 15.97 15.62
N VAL A 220 0.84 15.60 15.03
CA VAL A 220 1.31 14.22 14.89
C VAL A 220 2.55 13.98 15.74
N PRO A 221 2.60 12.93 16.58
CA PRO A 221 3.81 12.56 17.29
C PRO A 221 4.83 11.95 16.30
N PRO A 222 6.12 12.37 16.32
CA PRO A 222 7.10 11.92 15.31
C PRO A 222 7.38 10.43 15.35
N GLN A 223 7.33 9.80 16.52
CA GLN A 223 7.65 8.36 16.66
C GLN A 223 6.41 7.46 16.65
N GLY A 224 5.22 8.00 16.46
CA GLY A 224 3.98 7.26 16.64
C GLY A 224 3.66 6.99 18.12
N GLY A 225 2.55 6.28 18.38
CA GLY A 225 2.12 5.98 19.74
C GLY A 225 1.36 7.13 20.41
N ARG A 226 1.21 7.05 21.73
CA ARG A 226 0.45 8.05 22.51
C ARG A 226 1.19 9.38 22.61
N LYS A 227 0.42 10.47 22.55
CA LYS A 227 0.94 11.82 22.74
C LYS A 227 1.42 11.99 24.18
N HIS A 228 2.73 12.25 24.37
CA HIS A 228 3.28 12.64 25.65
C HIS A 228 3.30 14.16 25.79
N PRO A 229 3.04 14.75 26.97
CA PRO A 229 2.97 16.20 27.18
C PRO A 229 4.24 16.95 26.78
N GLU A 230 5.40 16.32 26.90
CA GLU A 230 6.72 16.91 26.60
C GLU A 230 7.19 16.68 25.16
N GLN A 231 6.44 15.92 24.37
CA GLN A 231 6.84 15.58 23.00
C GLN A 231 6.50 16.69 22.02
N LYS A 232 7.49 17.14 21.24
CA LYS A 232 7.27 18.11 20.17
C LYS A 232 6.46 17.47 19.04
N LEU A 233 5.23 17.93 18.86
CA LEU A 233 4.33 17.45 17.82
C LEU A 233 4.61 18.15 16.49
N ILE A 234 4.49 17.42 15.39
CA ILE A 234 4.63 17.94 14.03
C ILE A 234 3.24 18.29 13.52
N LYS A 235 3.06 19.53 13.05
CA LYS A 235 1.81 19.95 12.41
C LYS A 235 1.81 19.50 10.95
N LEU A 236 0.78 18.75 10.55
CA LEU A 236 0.59 18.21 9.20
C LEU A 236 -0.81 18.55 8.71
N ASN A 237 -0.92 19.09 7.49
CA ASN A 237 -2.20 19.38 6.87
C ASN A 237 -2.63 18.20 5.97
N THR A 238 -3.82 17.64 6.22
CA THR A 238 -4.31 16.47 5.51
C THR A 238 -5.12 16.78 4.24
N SER A 239 -5.33 18.07 3.92
CA SER A 239 -6.17 18.49 2.77
C SER A 239 -5.71 17.93 1.43
N ASN A 240 -4.40 17.74 1.25
CA ASN A 240 -3.80 17.27 0.01
C ASN A 240 -3.30 15.81 0.08
N ILE A 241 -3.46 15.14 1.21
CA ILE A 241 -3.18 13.70 1.32
C ILE A 241 -4.35 12.94 0.71
N LEU A 242 -4.06 12.03 -0.23
CA LEU A 242 -5.08 11.15 -0.80
C LEU A 242 -5.24 9.90 0.07
N PHE A 243 -6.45 9.65 0.55
CA PHE A 243 -6.77 8.41 1.26
C PHE A 243 -7.48 7.44 0.31
N ILE A 244 -6.97 6.20 0.28
CA ILE A 244 -7.55 5.08 -0.45
C ILE A 244 -7.85 4.00 0.58
N CYS A 245 -9.11 3.66 0.77
CA CYS A 245 -9.55 2.62 1.69
C CYS A 245 -9.80 1.32 0.92
N GLY A 246 -9.38 0.19 1.46
CA GLY A 246 -9.65 -1.13 0.90
C GLY A 246 -10.33 -2.04 1.92
N GLY A 247 -11.29 -2.84 1.46
CA GLY A 247 -11.95 -3.84 2.30
C GLY A 247 -12.46 -5.02 1.49
N ALA A 248 -12.60 -6.18 2.14
CA ALA A 248 -13.21 -7.35 1.51
C ALA A 248 -14.73 -7.19 1.43
N PHE A 249 -15.36 -6.64 2.46
CA PHE A 249 -16.81 -6.48 2.61
C PHE A 249 -17.55 -7.79 2.41
N ASP A 250 -17.10 -8.86 3.08
CA ASP A 250 -17.67 -10.18 2.96
C ASP A 250 -19.18 -10.17 3.28
N GLY A 251 -20.00 -10.61 2.30
CA GLY A 251 -21.45 -10.62 2.41
C GLY A 251 -22.17 -9.37 1.91
N VAL A 252 -21.45 -8.34 1.43
CA VAL A 252 -22.06 -7.16 0.80
C VAL A 252 -22.85 -7.51 -0.47
N ASP A 253 -22.44 -8.57 -1.17
CA ASP A 253 -23.15 -9.14 -2.32
C ASP A 253 -24.61 -9.47 -1.99
N ARG A 254 -24.89 -9.98 -0.79
CA ARG A 254 -26.27 -10.26 -0.32
C ARG A 254 -27.09 -8.98 -0.14
N LEU A 255 -26.46 -7.91 0.35
CA LEU A 255 -27.12 -6.59 0.51
C LEU A 255 -27.45 -5.98 -0.85
N ILE A 256 -26.50 -6.02 -1.78
CA ILE A 256 -26.69 -5.60 -3.18
C ILE A 256 -27.81 -6.41 -3.84
N GLY A 257 -27.79 -7.74 -3.69
CA GLY A 257 -28.81 -8.63 -4.23
C GLY A 257 -30.23 -8.33 -3.69
N ARG A 258 -30.36 -8.05 -2.40
CA ARG A 258 -31.64 -7.63 -1.80
C ARG A 258 -32.12 -6.31 -2.40
N ARG A 259 -31.26 -5.30 -2.53
CA ARG A 259 -31.60 -3.99 -3.09
C ARG A 259 -32.05 -4.09 -4.54
N ILE A 260 -31.34 -4.87 -5.37
CA ILE A 260 -31.68 -5.04 -6.80
C ILE A 260 -32.98 -5.82 -6.95
N ASN A 261 -33.18 -6.92 -6.20
CA ASN A 261 -34.36 -7.75 -6.28
C ASN A 261 -35.62 -7.00 -5.78
N THR A 262 -35.50 -6.12 -4.79
CA THR A 262 -36.65 -5.30 -4.32
C THR A 262 -37.12 -4.33 -5.39
N ASN A 263 -36.22 -3.86 -6.29
CA ASN A 263 -36.55 -2.97 -7.39
C ASN A 263 -37.06 -3.71 -8.65
N ALA A 264 -36.91 -5.05 -8.70
CA ALA A 264 -37.29 -5.87 -9.87
C ALA A 264 -38.74 -6.35 -9.86
N ILE A 265 -39.57 -5.95 -8.89
CA ILE A 265 -40.99 -6.27 -8.84
C ILE A 265 -41.69 -5.50 -9.97
N GLY A 266 -41.86 -6.14 -11.13
CA GLY A 266 -42.65 -5.60 -12.25
C GLY A 266 -42.07 -5.72 -13.66
N PHE A 267 -40.83 -6.16 -13.85
CA PHE A 267 -40.24 -6.32 -15.18
C PHE A 267 -39.81 -7.75 -15.48
N ASN A 268 -40.20 -8.27 -16.65
CA ASN A 268 -39.70 -9.53 -17.22
C ASN A 268 -38.23 -9.36 -17.63
N VAL A 269 -37.30 -9.65 -16.73
CA VAL A 269 -35.87 -9.67 -17.07
C VAL A 269 -35.51 -11.05 -17.65
N ASN A 270 -34.81 -11.11 -18.77
CA ASN A 270 -34.33 -12.35 -19.38
C ASN A 270 -33.50 -13.16 -18.41
N LYS A 271 -33.75 -14.47 -18.28
CA LYS A 271 -33.06 -15.39 -17.35
C LYS A 271 -31.54 -15.36 -17.50
N ASP A 272 -31.02 -15.23 -18.70
CA ASP A 272 -29.58 -15.20 -18.98
C ASP A 272 -28.90 -13.93 -18.44
N GLN A 273 -29.59 -12.77 -18.48
CA GLN A 273 -29.13 -11.54 -17.87
C GLN A 273 -29.15 -11.61 -16.34
N GLN A 274 -30.13 -12.30 -15.75
CA GLN A 274 -30.17 -12.50 -14.30
C GLN A 274 -29.03 -13.42 -13.80
N GLU A 275 -28.67 -14.45 -14.54
CA GLU A 275 -27.53 -15.31 -14.18
C GLU A 275 -26.20 -14.58 -14.28
N PHE A 276 -25.99 -13.77 -15.31
CA PHE A 276 -24.79 -12.96 -15.48
C PHE A 276 -24.67 -11.88 -14.37
N GLN A 277 -25.78 -11.22 -14.04
CA GLN A 277 -25.84 -10.25 -12.95
C GLN A 277 -25.58 -10.88 -11.57
N ARG A 278 -26.03 -12.11 -11.33
CA ARG A 278 -25.79 -12.86 -10.08
C ARG A 278 -24.32 -13.25 -9.89
N LYS A 279 -23.58 -13.45 -10.99
CA LYS A 279 -22.16 -13.83 -10.94
C LYS A 279 -21.23 -12.68 -10.55
N ASN A 280 -21.66 -11.42 -10.72
CA ASN A 280 -20.82 -10.25 -10.39
C ASN A 280 -21.63 -9.10 -9.79
N LEU A 281 -22.23 -9.34 -8.63
CA LEU A 281 -23.05 -8.34 -7.94
C LEU A 281 -22.25 -7.11 -7.49
N LEU A 282 -20.94 -7.27 -7.24
CA LEU A 282 -20.08 -6.18 -6.79
C LEU A 282 -20.02 -4.98 -7.77
N GLN A 283 -20.29 -5.21 -9.06
CA GLN A 283 -20.35 -4.11 -10.04
C GLN A 283 -21.44 -3.06 -9.74
N PHE A 284 -22.43 -3.41 -8.93
CA PHE A 284 -23.51 -2.53 -8.54
C PHE A 284 -23.33 -1.92 -7.13
N VAL A 285 -22.17 -2.12 -6.50
CA VAL A 285 -21.90 -1.59 -5.16
C VAL A 285 -22.00 -0.06 -5.13
N ASN A 286 -22.65 0.45 -4.12
CA ASN A 286 -22.77 1.89 -3.90
C ASN A 286 -22.68 2.24 -2.41
N ALA A 287 -22.74 3.54 -2.09
CA ALA A 287 -22.66 4.02 -0.71
C ALA A 287 -23.79 3.48 0.20
N GLN A 288 -24.97 3.19 -0.34
CA GLN A 288 -26.09 2.64 0.45
C GLN A 288 -25.80 1.22 0.93
N ASP A 289 -25.15 0.40 0.07
CA ASP A 289 -24.76 -0.96 0.42
C ASP A 289 -23.69 -0.95 1.52
N LEU A 290 -22.71 -0.04 1.42
CA LEU A 290 -21.66 0.13 2.42
C LEU A 290 -22.21 0.66 3.76
N LYS A 291 -23.22 1.54 3.71
CA LYS A 291 -23.97 1.97 4.89
C LYS A 291 -24.71 0.79 5.54
N ALA A 292 -25.41 0.00 4.73
CA ALA A 292 -26.11 -1.18 5.22
C ALA A 292 -25.15 -2.25 5.77
N PHE A 293 -23.90 -2.27 5.31
CA PHE A 293 -22.84 -3.13 5.82
C PHE A 293 -22.33 -2.67 7.20
N GLY A 294 -22.43 -1.38 7.54
CA GLY A 294 -22.07 -0.83 8.86
C GLY A 294 -21.07 0.33 8.84
N LEU A 295 -20.76 0.90 7.69
CA LEU A 295 -20.02 2.16 7.65
C LEU A 295 -20.95 3.33 7.94
N ILE A 296 -20.49 4.28 8.75
CA ILE A 296 -21.29 5.47 9.09
C ILE A 296 -21.45 6.40 7.88
N PRO A 297 -22.63 7.07 7.74
CA PRO A 297 -22.90 7.95 6.61
C PRO A 297 -21.88 9.08 6.44
N GLU A 298 -21.37 9.62 7.52
CA GLU A 298 -20.39 10.69 7.56
C GLU A 298 -19.07 10.24 6.90
N LEU A 299 -18.61 9.02 7.20
CA LEU A 299 -17.42 8.44 6.60
C LEU A 299 -17.61 8.23 5.10
N LEU A 300 -18.77 7.71 4.70
CA LEU A 300 -19.12 7.51 3.28
C LEU A 300 -19.19 8.84 2.52
N GLY A 301 -19.66 9.92 3.16
CA GLY A 301 -19.64 11.26 2.59
C GLY A 301 -18.22 11.76 2.30
N ARG A 302 -17.20 11.26 3.00
CA ARG A 302 -15.78 11.58 2.77
C ARG A 302 -15.05 10.58 1.88
N LEU A 303 -15.75 9.52 1.44
CA LEU A 303 -15.27 8.49 0.51
C LEU A 303 -16.19 8.44 -0.74
N PRO A 304 -16.32 9.53 -1.50
CA PRO A 304 -17.30 9.65 -2.58
C PRO A 304 -17.00 8.73 -3.76
N VAL A 305 -15.77 8.31 -3.94
CA VAL A 305 -15.37 7.43 -5.04
C VAL A 305 -15.42 5.98 -4.58
N VAL A 306 -16.43 5.26 -5.04
CA VAL A 306 -16.59 3.82 -4.77
C VAL A 306 -16.19 3.04 -6.03
N THR A 307 -15.34 2.04 -5.87
CA THR A 307 -15.00 1.11 -6.95
C THR A 307 -14.90 -0.32 -6.41
N TYR A 308 -14.97 -1.28 -7.32
CA TYR A 308 -14.95 -2.70 -6.97
C TYR A 308 -13.88 -3.43 -7.75
N LEU A 309 -13.45 -4.58 -7.23
CA LEU A 309 -12.55 -5.50 -7.90
C LEU A 309 -13.27 -6.82 -8.15
N ASN A 310 -13.13 -7.32 -9.37
CA ASN A 310 -13.71 -8.59 -9.76
C ASN A 310 -13.01 -9.76 -9.05
N PRO A 311 -13.74 -10.82 -8.69
CA PRO A 311 -13.14 -12.09 -8.28
C PRO A 311 -12.18 -12.60 -9.35
N LEU A 312 -11.15 -13.33 -8.93
CA LEU A 312 -10.16 -13.87 -9.83
C LEU A 312 -10.58 -15.27 -10.32
N ASP A 313 -10.68 -15.44 -11.61
CA ASP A 313 -10.89 -16.76 -12.25
C ASP A 313 -9.56 -17.45 -12.56
N VAL A 314 -9.63 -18.71 -13.02
CA VAL A 314 -8.48 -19.55 -13.35
C VAL A 314 -7.60 -18.88 -14.42
N THR A 315 -8.20 -18.30 -15.44
CA THR A 315 -7.49 -17.63 -16.53
C THR A 315 -6.75 -16.39 -16.06
N THR A 316 -7.39 -15.59 -15.25
CA THR A 316 -6.78 -14.39 -14.62
C THR A 316 -5.63 -14.78 -13.69
N LEU A 317 -5.78 -15.84 -12.87
CA LEU A 317 -4.71 -16.31 -11.98
C LEU A 317 -3.49 -16.80 -12.77
N ARG A 318 -3.69 -17.47 -13.90
CA ARG A 318 -2.60 -17.89 -14.80
C ARG A 318 -1.86 -16.67 -15.37
N SER A 319 -2.61 -15.70 -15.86
CA SER A 319 -2.02 -14.45 -16.35
C SER A 319 -1.27 -13.69 -15.24
N ILE A 320 -1.80 -13.61 -14.02
CA ILE A 320 -1.11 -13.02 -12.85
C ILE A 320 0.23 -13.71 -12.57
N LEU A 321 0.29 -15.02 -12.75
CA LEU A 321 1.50 -15.80 -12.50
C LEU A 321 2.62 -15.46 -13.47
N THR A 322 2.31 -15.13 -14.74
CA THR A 322 3.27 -15.08 -15.85
C THR A 322 3.44 -13.71 -16.51
N GLU A 323 2.36 -12.94 -16.72
CA GLU A 323 2.36 -11.76 -17.61
C GLU A 323 2.93 -10.47 -16.98
N PRO A 324 2.54 -10.05 -15.75
CA PRO A 324 2.97 -8.76 -15.19
C PRO A 324 4.47 -8.55 -15.28
N LYS A 325 4.91 -7.29 -15.37
CA LYS A 325 6.35 -6.95 -15.35
C LYS A 325 7.07 -7.56 -14.15
N ASN A 326 6.40 -7.63 -13.01
CA ASN A 326 6.93 -8.23 -11.79
C ASN A 326 6.14 -9.49 -11.39
N SER A 327 5.83 -10.36 -12.35
CA SER A 327 5.12 -11.63 -12.09
C SER A 327 5.98 -12.58 -11.24
N LEU A 328 5.31 -13.47 -10.50
CA LEU A 328 6.00 -14.43 -9.62
C LEU A 328 7.03 -15.27 -10.39
N ILE A 329 6.67 -15.79 -11.54
CA ILE A 329 7.59 -16.60 -12.35
C ILE A 329 8.81 -15.81 -12.81
N LYS A 330 8.63 -14.55 -13.22
CA LYS A 330 9.77 -13.69 -13.59
C LYS A 330 10.69 -13.41 -12.41
N GLN A 331 10.13 -13.27 -11.19
CA GLN A 331 10.94 -13.13 -9.98
C GLN A 331 11.78 -14.40 -9.71
N TYR A 332 11.18 -15.59 -9.79
CA TYR A 332 11.92 -16.84 -9.60
C TYR A 332 12.96 -17.06 -10.70
N LYS A 333 12.61 -16.84 -11.98
CA LYS A 333 13.59 -16.90 -13.07
C LYS A 333 14.78 -15.97 -12.80
N LYS A 334 14.52 -14.76 -12.30
CA LYS A 334 15.60 -13.81 -11.96
C LYS A 334 16.45 -14.27 -10.78
N LEU A 335 15.84 -14.91 -9.76
CA LEU A 335 16.58 -15.49 -8.64
C LEU A 335 17.54 -16.59 -9.10
N PHE A 336 17.08 -17.51 -9.94
CA PHE A 336 17.95 -18.55 -10.52
C PHE A 336 19.02 -17.97 -11.45
N GLU A 337 18.68 -16.96 -12.24
CA GLU A 337 19.65 -16.28 -13.14
C GLU A 337 20.80 -15.62 -12.37
N ILE A 338 20.55 -15.05 -11.17
CA ILE A 338 21.58 -14.48 -10.29
C ILE A 338 22.58 -15.55 -9.86
N GLU A 339 22.16 -16.78 -9.66
CA GLU A 339 23.00 -17.95 -9.37
C GLU A 339 23.63 -18.58 -10.63
N GLY A 340 23.40 -17.99 -11.81
CA GLY A 340 23.91 -18.52 -13.09
C GLY A 340 23.14 -19.75 -13.60
N ILE A 341 21.92 -19.97 -13.11
CA ILE A 341 21.06 -21.11 -13.46
C ILE A 341 19.91 -20.60 -14.33
N GLU A 342 19.72 -21.20 -15.50
CA GLU A 342 18.58 -20.95 -16.37
C GLU A 342 17.38 -21.81 -15.94
N LEU A 343 16.30 -21.17 -15.47
CA LEU A 343 15.05 -21.85 -15.09
C LEU A 343 14.07 -21.89 -16.26
N SER A 344 13.75 -23.09 -16.72
CA SER A 344 12.64 -23.38 -17.65
C SER A 344 11.51 -24.11 -16.91
N ILE A 345 10.27 -23.86 -17.30
CA ILE A 345 9.08 -24.41 -16.63
C ILE A 345 8.11 -24.88 -17.71
N ASP A 346 7.61 -26.10 -17.59
CA ASP A 346 6.59 -26.64 -18.48
C ASP A 346 5.27 -25.88 -18.33
N ASP A 347 4.55 -25.73 -19.43
CA ASP A 347 3.30 -24.96 -19.46
C ASP A 347 2.22 -25.57 -18.55
N GLU A 348 2.17 -26.90 -18.48
CA GLU A 348 1.27 -27.67 -17.61
C GLU A 348 1.50 -27.39 -16.11
N VAL A 349 2.71 -27.00 -15.71
CA VAL A 349 3.04 -26.68 -14.32
C VAL A 349 2.32 -25.40 -13.88
N TYR A 350 2.17 -24.43 -14.78
CA TYR A 350 1.40 -23.21 -14.46
C TYR A 350 -0.07 -23.53 -14.16
N ASP A 351 -0.67 -24.40 -14.99
CA ASP A 351 -2.06 -24.81 -14.79
C ASP A 351 -2.23 -25.62 -13.49
N PHE A 352 -1.25 -26.47 -13.17
CA PHE A 352 -1.22 -27.18 -11.89
C PHE A 352 -1.16 -26.21 -10.69
N MET A 353 -0.26 -25.21 -10.72
CA MET A 353 -0.15 -24.21 -9.66
C MET A 353 -1.45 -23.43 -9.46
N VAL A 354 -2.09 -23.02 -10.55
CA VAL A 354 -3.35 -22.27 -10.54
C VAL A 354 -4.49 -23.14 -10.00
N THR A 355 -4.58 -24.39 -10.46
CA THR A 355 -5.59 -25.35 -10.01
C THR A 355 -5.49 -25.55 -8.49
N LYS A 356 -4.25 -25.72 -7.97
CA LYS A 356 -4.04 -25.84 -6.53
C LYS A 356 -4.39 -24.57 -5.77
N ALA A 357 -4.11 -23.39 -6.31
CA ALA A 357 -4.51 -22.12 -5.69
C ALA A 357 -6.04 -21.98 -5.57
N MET A 358 -6.78 -22.44 -6.57
CA MET A 358 -8.23 -22.45 -6.56
C MET A 358 -8.80 -23.52 -5.61
N GLU A 359 -8.28 -24.74 -5.64
CA GLU A 359 -8.69 -25.84 -4.74
C GLU A 359 -8.56 -25.44 -3.26
N TYR A 360 -7.49 -24.74 -2.90
CA TYR A 360 -7.26 -24.28 -1.54
C TYR A 360 -7.86 -22.91 -1.21
N LYS A 361 -8.62 -22.30 -2.14
CA LYS A 361 -9.25 -20.98 -1.99
C LYS A 361 -8.27 -19.89 -1.55
N LEU A 362 -7.02 -19.97 -1.98
CA LEU A 362 -5.95 -19.07 -1.56
C LEU A 362 -5.86 -17.79 -2.40
N GLY A 363 -6.53 -17.77 -3.57
CA GLY A 363 -6.47 -16.66 -4.52
C GLY A 363 -5.03 -16.36 -4.99
N ALA A 364 -4.77 -15.14 -5.43
CA ALA A 364 -3.44 -14.77 -5.93
C ALA A 364 -2.33 -14.80 -4.86
N ARG A 365 -2.66 -14.61 -3.57
CA ARG A 365 -1.67 -14.72 -2.48
C ARG A 365 -1.13 -16.14 -2.34
N GLY A 366 -1.98 -17.15 -2.56
CA GLY A 366 -1.59 -18.55 -2.49
C GLY A 366 -0.66 -19.01 -3.60
N LEU A 367 -0.66 -18.34 -4.76
CA LEU A 367 0.26 -18.65 -5.84
C LEU A 367 1.72 -18.60 -5.39
N ARG A 368 2.08 -17.61 -4.56
CA ARG A 368 3.44 -17.52 -4.00
C ARG A 368 3.78 -18.71 -3.13
N SER A 369 2.91 -19.08 -2.20
CA SER A 369 3.14 -20.22 -1.30
C SER A 369 3.24 -21.55 -2.06
N ILE A 370 2.47 -21.70 -3.14
CA ILE A 370 2.56 -22.87 -4.01
C ILE A 370 3.89 -22.88 -4.77
N CYS A 371 4.31 -21.75 -5.36
CA CYS A 371 5.62 -21.66 -6.00
C CYS A 371 6.76 -21.97 -5.01
N GLU A 372 6.72 -21.42 -3.81
CA GLU A 372 7.68 -21.70 -2.76
C GLU A 372 7.71 -23.17 -2.39
N SER A 373 6.56 -23.82 -2.21
CA SER A 373 6.50 -25.25 -1.88
C SER A 373 7.13 -26.15 -2.95
N ILE A 374 7.12 -25.72 -4.21
CA ILE A 374 7.69 -26.47 -5.33
C ILE A 374 9.18 -26.16 -5.53
N LEU A 375 9.59 -24.89 -5.39
CA LEU A 375 10.92 -24.42 -5.79
C LEU A 375 11.93 -24.33 -4.64
N THR A 376 11.50 -24.36 -3.36
CA THR A 376 12.39 -24.17 -2.21
C THR A 376 13.55 -25.16 -2.20
N ASP A 377 13.30 -26.45 -2.42
CA ASP A 377 14.37 -27.45 -2.43
C ASP A 377 15.36 -27.21 -3.57
N ALA A 378 14.85 -26.84 -4.76
CA ALA A 378 15.72 -26.53 -5.89
C ALA A 378 16.58 -25.29 -5.61
N MET A 379 16.02 -24.26 -5.00
CA MET A 379 16.78 -23.05 -4.59
C MET A 379 17.81 -23.36 -3.49
N TYR A 380 17.59 -24.36 -2.66
CA TYR A 380 18.54 -24.79 -1.64
C TYR A 380 19.69 -25.64 -2.20
N GLU A 381 19.38 -26.58 -3.06
CA GLU A 381 20.34 -27.60 -3.52
C GLU A 381 21.20 -27.12 -4.72
N LEU A 382 20.56 -26.49 -5.73
CA LEU A 382 21.20 -26.23 -7.02
C LEU A 382 22.37 -25.25 -6.98
N PRO A 383 22.37 -24.17 -6.18
CA PRO A 383 23.51 -23.26 -6.11
C PRO A 383 24.84 -23.96 -5.73
N SER A 384 24.76 -25.04 -4.93
CA SER A 384 25.92 -25.84 -4.50
C SER A 384 26.39 -26.87 -5.55
N GLN A 385 25.53 -27.20 -6.55
CA GLN A 385 25.77 -28.29 -7.48
C GLN A 385 26.41 -27.87 -8.82
N LYS A 386 26.71 -26.59 -9.05
CA LYS A 386 27.26 -26.01 -10.29
C LYS A 386 26.41 -26.36 -11.56
N VAL A 387 25.12 -26.53 -11.39
CA VAL A 387 24.18 -26.79 -12.49
C VAL A 387 23.90 -25.48 -13.23
N LYS A 388 23.89 -25.51 -14.57
CA LYS A 388 23.63 -24.31 -15.38
C LYS A 388 22.18 -24.16 -15.82
N THR A 389 21.43 -25.25 -15.84
CA THR A 389 20.04 -25.26 -16.29
C THR A 389 19.19 -26.10 -15.34
N PHE A 390 18.01 -25.62 -15.02
CA PHE A 390 17.02 -26.38 -14.26
C PHE A 390 15.68 -26.34 -15.00
N HIS A 391 15.18 -27.54 -15.31
CA HIS A 391 13.90 -27.72 -15.99
C HIS A 391 12.85 -28.22 -15.00
N LEU A 392 11.83 -27.39 -14.72
CA LEU A 392 10.74 -27.72 -13.81
C LEU A 392 9.64 -28.46 -14.57
N THR A 393 9.61 -29.79 -14.42
CA THR A 393 8.63 -30.67 -15.02
C THR A 393 7.40 -30.85 -14.13
N MET A 394 6.30 -31.30 -14.73
CA MET A 394 5.06 -31.61 -14.02
C MET A 394 5.27 -32.66 -12.91
N GLU A 395 6.04 -33.73 -13.20
CA GLU A 395 6.35 -34.77 -12.21
C GLU A 395 7.09 -34.21 -10.98
N TYR A 396 8.10 -33.37 -11.21
CA TYR A 396 8.81 -32.71 -10.12
C TYR A 396 7.86 -31.85 -9.29
N ALA A 397 7.03 -31.02 -9.94
CA ALA A 397 6.11 -30.13 -9.26
C ALA A 397 5.10 -30.89 -8.39
N GLN A 398 4.50 -31.97 -8.91
CA GLN A 398 3.56 -32.81 -8.18
C GLN A 398 4.21 -33.48 -6.97
N ARG A 399 5.41 -34.07 -7.18
CA ARG A 399 6.16 -34.72 -6.11
C ARG A 399 6.49 -33.75 -4.97
N LYS A 400 7.04 -32.57 -5.28
CA LYS A 400 7.41 -31.59 -4.26
C LYS A 400 6.19 -31.00 -3.55
N PHE A 401 5.12 -30.72 -4.28
CA PHE A 401 3.89 -30.23 -3.68
C PHE A 401 3.25 -31.29 -2.76
N SER A 402 3.25 -32.59 -3.11
CA SER A 402 2.64 -33.65 -2.30
C SER A 402 3.33 -33.85 -0.94
N ILE A 403 4.63 -33.56 -0.85
CA ILE A 403 5.42 -33.65 0.40
C ILE A 403 5.28 -32.37 1.23
N SER A 404 4.82 -31.27 0.62
CA SER A 404 4.72 -29.97 1.27
C SER A 404 3.64 -29.96 2.37
N LYS A 405 3.83 -29.11 3.39
CA LYS A 405 2.81 -28.89 4.43
C LYS A 405 1.48 -28.39 3.88
N LEU A 406 1.49 -27.73 2.72
CA LEU A 406 0.28 -27.25 2.06
C LEU A 406 -0.63 -28.39 1.60
N SER A 407 -0.06 -29.53 1.19
CA SER A 407 -0.86 -30.67 0.75
C SER A 407 -1.70 -31.29 1.88
N ILE A 408 -1.30 -31.08 3.14
CA ILE A 408 -1.97 -31.60 4.34
C ILE A 408 -3.18 -30.70 4.70
N LEU A 409 -3.16 -29.43 4.30
CA LEU A 409 -4.25 -28.48 4.51
C LEU A 409 -5.40 -28.73 3.53
N LYS A 410 -5.95 -29.93 3.49
CA LYS A 410 -7.26 -30.14 2.84
C LYS A 410 -8.27 -29.33 3.61
N VAL A 411 -8.80 -28.30 2.97
CA VAL A 411 -9.89 -27.49 3.51
C VAL A 411 -11.08 -28.43 3.76
N ALA A 412 -11.44 -28.56 5.02
CA ALA A 412 -12.66 -29.22 5.43
C ALA A 412 -13.91 -28.45 4.93
#